data_e19d52a1d5dbf08f468bfcb94cf955d4
#
_entry.id   e19d52a1d5dbf08f468bfcb94cf955d4
#
_cell.length_a   1.000
_cell.length_b   1.000
_cell.length_c   1.000
_cell.angle_alpha   90.00
_cell.angle_beta   90.00
_cell.angle_gamma   90.00
#
_symmetry.space_group_name_H-M   'P 1'
#
loop_
_entity.id
_entity.type
_entity.pdbx_description
1 polymer ?
#
loop_
_entity_poly.entity_id
_entity_poly.type
_entity_poly.pdbx_seq_one_letter_code
_entity_poly.pdbx_strand_id
1 'polypeptide(L)'
;MFIGRTRELDTLNKLYDSDKFEFAVLYGRRRVGKTALISEFIHGKKAIYFMGVESNEKQNLENFSQSIMEYSSGNIMQTSFLSLQVALEYVFELAQNEKLILAIDEYPYIARSSKSFASTLQMLIDKYKDTSKLMLILCGSSMSYMEDHVLAYKAPLYGRRTAQMKILPFDFEETCAYFQKFSPEDMALIYGIVGGTPQYLLQMDDRISVEENIKNTFLNPSSSIYEEPENLLKQEVREPALYNAIITAVASGASHMAEISTKVGEETSVCTRYLKNLIGLGIVRKETPYGEKESRKSLYVIADHMFRFWYRFIPDNNSIISRGAA
;
A
#
# COMPACT_ATOMS: atom_id res chain seq x y z
N MET A 1 8.99 -7.39 -16.30
CA MET A 1 7.82 -6.93 -17.08
C MET A 1 6.80 -6.36 -16.09
N PHE A 2 6.27 -5.15 -16.32
CA PHE A 2 5.18 -4.59 -15.54
C PHE A 2 3.85 -5.17 -16.04
N ILE A 3 2.94 -5.56 -15.13
CA ILE A 3 1.70 -6.25 -15.47
C ILE A 3 0.52 -5.57 -14.76
N GLY A 4 -0.62 -5.51 -15.45
CA GLY A 4 -1.85 -4.91 -14.91
C GLY A 4 -1.79 -3.39 -14.78
N ARG A 5 -2.63 -2.83 -13.93
CA ARG A 5 -2.67 -1.40 -13.60
C ARG A 5 -3.00 -0.47 -14.76
N THR A 6 -3.63 -0.99 -15.79
CA THR A 6 -3.98 -0.19 -16.98
C THR A 6 -4.82 1.03 -16.62
N ARG A 7 -5.81 0.88 -15.73
CA ARG A 7 -6.69 1.97 -15.30
C ARG A 7 -5.95 3.05 -14.52
N GLU A 8 -5.03 2.64 -13.64
CA GLU A 8 -4.21 3.57 -12.86
C GLU A 8 -3.24 4.32 -13.76
N LEU A 9 -2.55 3.61 -14.68
CA LEU A 9 -1.63 4.22 -15.64
C LEU A 9 -2.38 5.19 -16.59
N ASP A 10 -3.54 4.81 -17.11
CA ASP A 10 -4.36 5.68 -17.96
C ASP A 10 -4.77 6.95 -17.23
N THR A 11 -5.14 6.84 -15.95
CA THR A 11 -5.48 8.00 -15.12
C THR A 11 -4.27 8.90 -14.92
N LEU A 12 -3.10 8.34 -14.58
CA LEU A 12 -1.87 9.11 -14.40
C LEU A 12 -1.42 9.76 -15.71
N ASN A 13 -1.52 9.06 -16.84
CA ASN A 13 -1.18 9.62 -18.15
C ASN A 13 -2.10 10.79 -18.53
N LYS A 14 -3.41 10.68 -18.33
CA LYS A 14 -4.37 11.79 -18.56
C LYS A 14 -4.04 13.03 -17.73
N LEU A 15 -3.59 12.85 -16.48
CA LEU A 15 -3.14 13.97 -15.64
C LEU A 15 -1.82 14.55 -16.14
N TYR A 16 -0.90 13.70 -16.58
CA TYR A 16 0.38 14.16 -17.12
C TYR A 16 0.21 14.96 -18.41
N ASP A 17 -0.69 14.53 -19.28
CA ASP A 17 -0.96 15.19 -20.57
C ASP A 17 -1.67 16.54 -20.42
N SER A 18 -2.22 16.83 -19.25
CA SER A 18 -2.77 18.15 -18.95
C SER A 18 -1.61 19.16 -18.79
N ASP A 19 -1.68 20.30 -19.47
CA ASP A 19 -0.62 21.33 -19.39
C ASP A 19 -0.82 22.29 -18.19
N LYS A 20 -1.16 21.75 -17.03
CA LYS A 20 -1.43 22.49 -15.79
C LYS A 20 -0.94 21.72 -14.56
N PHE A 21 -1.01 22.35 -13.39
CA PHE A 21 -0.75 21.70 -12.13
C PHE A 21 -1.72 20.54 -11.89
N GLU A 22 -1.17 19.39 -11.50
CA GLU A 22 -1.97 18.23 -11.10
C GLU A 22 -1.43 17.64 -9.79
N PHE A 23 -2.34 17.15 -8.96
CA PHE A 23 -1.99 16.55 -7.69
C PHE A 23 -2.71 15.21 -7.50
N ALA A 24 -1.99 14.11 -7.63
CA ALA A 24 -2.47 12.76 -7.44
C ALA A 24 -2.03 12.18 -6.07
N VAL A 25 -2.94 11.50 -5.40
CA VAL A 25 -2.65 10.75 -4.17
C VAL A 25 -2.83 9.26 -4.44
N LEU A 26 -1.76 8.48 -4.28
CA LEU A 26 -1.75 7.02 -4.38
C LEU A 26 -1.61 6.43 -2.98
N TYR A 27 -2.51 5.55 -2.59
CA TYR A 27 -2.44 4.91 -1.29
C TYR A 27 -2.98 3.48 -1.34
N GLY A 28 -2.52 2.67 -0.43
CA GLY A 28 -2.89 1.26 -0.38
C GLY A 28 -1.93 0.55 0.56
N ARG A 29 -2.31 -0.64 1.03
CA ARG A 29 -1.44 -1.39 1.95
C ARG A 29 -0.07 -1.68 1.34
N ARG A 30 0.87 -2.12 2.15
CA ARG A 30 2.17 -2.60 1.68
C ARG A 30 1.99 -3.76 0.68
N ARG A 31 2.95 -3.90 -0.24
CA ARG A 31 3.09 -5.04 -1.17
C ARG A 31 2.12 -5.09 -2.35
N VAL A 32 1.22 -4.11 -2.50
CA VAL A 32 0.29 -4.03 -3.65
C VAL A 32 0.91 -3.40 -4.91
N GLY A 33 2.22 -3.04 -4.89
CA GLY A 33 2.93 -2.57 -6.08
C GLY A 33 2.83 -1.08 -6.36
N LYS A 34 2.60 -0.22 -5.35
CA LYS A 34 2.54 1.25 -5.52
C LYS A 34 3.83 1.85 -6.11
N THR A 35 4.98 1.49 -5.52
CA THR A 35 6.30 1.94 -6.00
C THR A 35 6.57 1.49 -7.43
N ALA A 36 6.22 0.24 -7.77
CA ALA A 36 6.36 -0.27 -9.13
C ALA A 36 5.47 0.49 -10.13
N LEU A 37 4.24 0.84 -9.74
CA LEU A 37 3.33 1.67 -10.55
C LEU A 37 3.92 3.07 -10.81
N ILE A 38 4.48 3.71 -9.78
CA ILE A 38 5.13 5.02 -9.94
C ILE A 38 6.34 4.90 -10.85
N SER A 39 7.21 3.90 -10.64
CA SER A 39 8.41 3.67 -11.44
C SER A 39 8.08 3.44 -12.92
N GLU A 40 7.06 2.63 -13.21
CA GLU A 40 6.57 2.40 -14.58
C GLU A 40 6.02 3.71 -15.19
N PHE A 41 5.21 4.45 -14.42
CA PHE A 41 4.61 5.69 -14.89
C PHE A 41 5.63 6.78 -15.24
N ILE A 42 6.67 6.94 -14.40
CA ILE A 42 7.69 7.99 -14.61
C ILE A 42 8.74 7.60 -15.64
N HIS A 43 8.78 6.33 -16.05
CA HIS A 43 9.78 5.85 -17.03
C HIS A 43 9.70 6.65 -18.34
N GLY A 44 10.83 7.20 -18.75
CA GLY A 44 10.95 8.04 -19.94
C GLY A 44 10.35 9.45 -19.83
N LYS A 45 9.90 9.88 -18.64
CA LYS A 45 9.37 11.23 -18.38
C LYS A 45 10.32 12.05 -17.52
N LYS A 46 10.20 13.37 -17.58
CA LYS A 46 10.92 14.28 -16.67
C LYS A 46 10.33 14.15 -15.27
N ALA A 47 11.08 13.54 -14.36
CA ALA A 47 10.59 13.22 -13.04
C ALA A 47 11.69 13.32 -11.97
N ILE A 48 11.32 13.85 -10.83
CA ILE A 48 12.06 13.75 -9.58
C ILE A 48 11.34 12.73 -8.72
N TYR A 49 12.00 11.62 -8.42
CA TYR A 49 11.50 10.59 -7.52
C TYR A 49 12.24 10.66 -6.19
N PHE A 50 11.48 10.80 -5.13
CA PHE A 50 12.00 10.84 -3.76
C PHE A 50 11.23 9.83 -2.90
N MET A 51 11.95 9.00 -2.13
CA MET A 51 11.38 8.10 -1.15
C MET A 51 11.64 8.61 0.25
N GLY A 52 10.58 8.92 1.00
CA GLY A 52 10.68 9.27 2.42
C GLY A 52 11.17 8.07 3.24
N VAL A 53 12.08 8.33 4.16
CA VAL A 53 12.62 7.30 5.06
C VAL A 53 12.20 7.56 6.51
N GLU A 54 12.06 6.51 7.30
CA GLU A 54 11.77 6.60 8.73
C GLU A 54 13.01 7.13 9.48
N SER A 55 13.19 8.44 9.43
CA SER A 55 14.33 9.14 10.00
C SER A 55 13.94 10.57 10.40
N ASN A 56 14.90 11.38 10.80
CA ASN A 56 14.69 12.80 11.12
C ASN A 56 14.54 13.66 9.85
N GLU A 57 14.13 14.93 10.05
CA GLU A 57 13.93 15.89 8.96
C GLU A 57 15.21 16.15 8.16
N LYS A 58 16.37 16.20 8.84
CA LYS A 58 17.67 16.46 8.19
C LYS A 58 18.01 15.39 7.15
N GLN A 59 17.89 14.11 7.51
CA GLN A 59 18.17 13.00 6.59
C GLN A 59 17.19 12.99 5.40
N ASN A 60 15.91 13.24 5.64
CA ASN A 60 14.92 13.34 4.56
C ASN A 60 15.21 14.54 3.65
N LEU A 61 15.66 15.68 4.19
CA LEU A 61 16.07 16.83 3.42
C LEU A 61 17.31 16.55 2.55
N GLU A 62 18.31 15.87 3.10
CA GLU A 62 19.52 15.47 2.37
C GLU A 62 19.15 14.54 1.20
N ASN A 63 18.35 13.51 1.44
CA ASN A 63 17.91 12.58 0.40
C ASN A 63 17.06 13.27 -0.68
N PHE A 64 16.15 14.16 -0.28
CA PHE A 64 15.34 14.93 -1.23
C PHE A 64 16.18 15.89 -2.07
N SER A 65 17.13 16.57 -1.42
CA SER A 65 18.09 17.44 -2.10
C SER A 65 18.90 16.69 -3.14
N GLN A 66 19.36 15.48 -2.81
CA GLN A 66 20.08 14.61 -3.73
C GLN A 66 19.23 14.26 -4.96
N SER A 67 17.96 13.84 -4.76
CA SER A 67 17.05 13.54 -5.88
C SER A 67 16.83 14.73 -6.81
N ILE A 68 16.75 15.95 -6.27
CA ILE A 68 16.63 17.17 -7.07
C ILE A 68 17.93 17.45 -7.86
N MET A 69 19.08 17.28 -7.23
CA MET A 69 20.39 17.54 -7.87
C MET A 69 20.69 16.52 -8.98
N GLU A 70 20.34 15.25 -8.78
CA GLU A 70 20.44 14.21 -9.81
C GLU A 70 19.62 14.56 -11.05
N TYR A 71 18.41 15.09 -10.87
CA TYR A 71 17.59 15.56 -11.97
C TYR A 71 18.21 16.78 -12.68
N SER A 72 18.69 17.78 -11.92
CA SER A 72 19.10 19.07 -12.47
C SER A 72 20.49 19.07 -13.09
N SER A 73 21.44 18.31 -12.56
CA SER A 73 22.85 18.34 -12.97
C SER A 73 23.39 17.03 -13.51
N GLY A 74 22.64 15.92 -13.37
CA GLY A 74 23.10 14.58 -13.72
C GLY A 74 24.24 14.05 -12.84
N ASN A 75 24.68 14.81 -11.85
CA ASN A 75 25.77 14.45 -10.95
C ASN A 75 25.31 14.50 -9.48
N ILE A 76 25.81 13.57 -8.70
CA ILE A 76 25.61 13.55 -7.24
C ILE A 76 26.48 14.67 -6.64
N MET A 77 25.89 15.80 -6.32
CA MET A 77 26.55 16.88 -5.58
C MET A 77 26.24 16.72 -4.09
N GLN A 78 27.25 16.83 -3.22
CA GLN A 78 27.10 16.78 -1.75
C GLN A 78 26.56 18.09 -1.16
N THR A 79 25.66 18.78 -1.86
CA THR A 79 24.99 19.99 -1.38
C THR A 79 23.55 19.71 -1.05
N SER A 80 23.12 20.17 0.12
CA SER A 80 21.73 20.08 0.55
C SER A 80 21.08 21.46 0.51
N PHE A 81 19.78 21.52 0.20
CA PHE A 81 18.99 22.73 0.39
C PHE A 81 18.94 23.13 1.87
N LEU A 82 18.67 24.41 2.15
CA LEU A 82 18.61 24.94 3.51
C LEU A 82 17.41 24.39 4.31
N SER A 83 16.32 24.06 3.61
CA SER A 83 15.10 23.50 4.22
C SER A 83 14.26 22.75 3.18
N LEU A 84 13.33 21.91 3.66
CA LEU A 84 12.35 21.25 2.82
C LEU A 84 11.47 22.24 2.05
N GLN A 85 11.19 23.42 2.63
CA GLN A 85 10.46 24.48 1.95
C GLN A 85 11.22 25.00 0.73
N VAL A 86 12.50 25.33 0.88
CA VAL A 86 13.34 25.84 -0.22
C VAL A 86 13.49 24.76 -1.31
N ALA A 87 13.67 23.51 -0.92
CA ALA A 87 13.76 22.39 -1.85
C ALA A 87 12.47 22.20 -2.67
N LEU A 88 11.32 22.23 -2.00
CA LEU A 88 10.01 22.13 -2.67
C LEU A 88 9.77 23.33 -3.59
N GLU A 89 10.04 24.55 -3.11
CA GLU A 89 9.83 25.78 -3.89
C GLU A 89 10.66 25.75 -5.18
N TYR A 90 11.91 25.32 -5.10
CA TYR A 90 12.76 25.12 -6.27
C TYR A 90 12.14 24.17 -7.30
N VAL A 91 11.55 23.06 -6.85
CA VAL A 91 10.86 22.10 -7.76
C VAL A 91 9.64 22.75 -8.43
N PHE A 92 8.84 23.53 -7.68
CA PHE A 92 7.72 24.28 -8.26
C PHE A 92 8.18 25.31 -9.30
N GLU A 93 9.30 25.98 -9.07
CA GLU A 93 9.90 26.93 -10.02
C GLU A 93 10.41 26.25 -11.29
N LEU A 94 11.10 25.11 -11.17
CA LEU A 94 11.51 24.30 -12.33
C LEU A 94 10.29 23.94 -13.20
N ALA A 95 9.18 23.58 -12.58
CA ALA A 95 7.97 23.17 -13.27
C ALA A 95 7.15 24.34 -13.87
N GLN A 96 7.56 25.60 -13.75
CA GLN A 96 6.91 26.71 -14.46
C GLN A 96 7.22 26.71 -15.95
N ASN A 97 8.42 26.25 -16.31
CA ASN A 97 8.90 26.28 -17.69
C ASN A 97 8.62 24.99 -18.47
N GLU A 98 8.45 23.86 -17.76
CA GLU A 98 8.26 22.56 -18.36
C GLU A 98 7.40 21.64 -17.50
N LYS A 99 6.78 20.64 -18.14
CA LYS A 99 6.06 19.58 -17.40
C LYS A 99 7.06 18.75 -16.63
N LEU A 100 6.87 18.67 -15.31
CA LEU A 100 7.73 17.96 -14.38
C LEU A 100 6.88 17.11 -13.44
N ILE A 101 7.32 15.91 -13.14
CA ILE A 101 6.71 15.05 -12.11
C ILE A 101 7.56 15.17 -10.84
N LEU A 102 6.92 15.42 -9.71
CA LEU A 102 7.50 15.17 -8.38
C LEU A 102 6.74 14.00 -7.74
N ALA A 103 7.37 12.85 -7.63
CA ALA A 103 6.82 11.69 -6.95
C ALA A 103 7.46 11.55 -5.57
N ILE A 104 6.68 11.72 -4.51
CA ILE A 104 7.08 11.50 -3.11
C ILE A 104 6.48 10.18 -2.66
N ASP A 105 7.29 9.13 -2.67
CA ASP A 105 6.90 7.81 -2.15
C ASP A 105 7.14 7.74 -0.65
N GLU A 106 6.36 6.91 0.04
CA GLU A 106 6.34 6.82 1.51
C GLU A 106 6.22 8.20 2.20
N TYR A 107 5.35 9.06 1.65
CA TYR A 107 5.00 10.38 2.19
C TYR A 107 4.78 10.41 3.70
N PRO A 108 4.15 9.40 4.34
CA PRO A 108 3.97 9.40 5.80
C PRO A 108 5.25 9.55 6.60
N TYR A 109 6.40 9.08 6.11
CA TYR A 109 7.67 9.19 6.85
C TYR A 109 8.18 10.62 6.85
N ILE A 110 8.21 11.31 5.70
CA ILE A 110 8.65 12.71 5.66
C ILE A 110 7.69 13.63 6.43
N ALA A 111 6.38 13.39 6.31
CA ALA A 111 5.39 14.21 7.01
C ALA A 111 5.39 14.02 8.53
N ARG A 112 5.85 12.86 9.04
CA ARG A 112 6.07 12.63 10.47
C ARG A 112 7.38 13.25 10.95
N SER A 113 8.42 13.27 10.13
CA SER A 113 9.71 13.86 10.47
C SER A 113 9.66 15.38 10.50
N SER A 114 8.79 16.01 9.70
CA SER A 114 8.60 17.46 9.63
C SER A 114 7.12 17.83 9.76
N LYS A 115 6.74 18.36 10.91
CA LYS A 115 5.34 18.74 11.23
C LYS A 115 4.79 19.83 10.30
N SER A 116 5.66 20.67 9.74
CA SER A 116 5.28 21.74 8.82
C SER A 116 5.15 21.29 7.37
N PHE A 117 5.61 20.08 7.02
CA PHE A 117 5.73 19.65 5.62
C PHE A 117 4.39 19.74 4.86
N ALA A 118 3.31 19.23 5.44
CA ALA A 118 1.98 19.27 4.82
C ALA A 118 1.47 20.71 4.61
N SER A 119 1.66 21.60 5.58
CA SER A 119 1.26 23.02 5.46
C SER A 119 2.16 23.80 4.53
N THR A 120 3.45 23.52 4.48
CA THR A 120 4.39 24.08 3.50
C THR A 120 3.97 23.68 2.09
N LEU A 121 3.68 22.41 1.87
CA LEU A 121 3.22 21.92 0.58
C LEU A 121 1.87 22.55 0.19
N GLN A 122 0.95 22.71 1.14
CA GLN A 122 -0.30 23.43 0.93
C GLN A 122 -0.06 24.86 0.44
N MET A 123 0.80 25.61 1.13
CA MET A 123 1.13 26.99 0.79
C MET A 123 1.74 27.10 -0.61
N LEU A 124 2.65 26.20 -0.98
CA LEU A 124 3.28 26.19 -2.30
C LEU A 124 2.30 25.83 -3.41
N ILE A 125 1.42 24.85 -3.18
CA ILE A 125 0.35 24.51 -4.12
C ILE A 125 -0.53 25.76 -4.38
N ASP A 126 -0.99 26.42 -3.31
CA ASP A 126 -1.85 27.61 -3.43
C ASP A 126 -1.15 28.77 -4.15
N LYS A 127 0.20 28.90 -3.99
CA LYS A 127 1.02 29.93 -4.65
C LYS A 127 1.21 29.64 -6.14
N TYR A 128 1.46 28.38 -6.51
CA TYR A 128 1.97 28.02 -7.84
C TYR A 128 0.99 27.27 -8.74
N LYS A 129 -0.17 26.81 -8.25
CA LYS A 129 -1.12 25.97 -9.02
C LYS A 129 -1.57 26.55 -10.34
N ASP A 130 -1.61 27.88 -10.47
CA ASP A 130 -2.09 28.57 -11.67
C ASP A 130 -0.96 28.87 -12.68
N THR A 131 0.32 28.68 -12.28
CA THR A 131 1.50 28.99 -13.09
C THR A 131 2.42 27.80 -13.32
N SER A 132 2.35 26.79 -12.49
CA SER A 132 3.21 25.59 -12.55
C SER A 132 2.55 24.47 -13.35
N LYS A 133 3.37 23.74 -14.11
CA LYS A 133 2.99 22.49 -14.80
C LYS A 133 3.42 21.25 -13.99
N LEU A 134 3.62 21.41 -12.68
CA LEU A 134 4.01 20.30 -11.82
C LEU A 134 2.90 19.25 -11.73
N MET A 135 3.26 18.00 -11.92
CA MET A 135 2.45 16.85 -11.51
C MET A 135 3.02 16.30 -10.20
N LEU A 136 2.36 16.63 -9.09
CA LEU A 136 2.72 16.11 -7.77
C LEU A 136 2.03 14.76 -7.55
N ILE A 137 2.81 13.76 -7.13
CA ILE A 137 2.31 12.45 -6.72
C ILE A 137 2.74 12.22 -5.27
N LEU A 138 1.78 12.09 -4.36
CA LEU A 138 2.03 11.62 -3.01
C LEU A 138 1.60 10.17 -2.89
N CYS A 139 2.53 9.31 -2.46
CA CYS A 139 2.28 7.91 -2.27
C CYS A 139 2.53 7.50 -0.81
N GLY A 140 1.70 6.61 -0.27
CA GLY A 140 1.90 6.09 1.08
C GLY A 140 1.29 4.72 1.31
N SER A 141 2.00 3.90 2.08
CA SER A 141 1.57 2.56 2.48
C SER A 141 0.73 2.56 3.76
N SER A 142 0.93 3.54 4.65
CA SER A 142 0.13 3.67 5.87
C SER A 142 -1.27 4.18 5.56
N MET A 143 -2.23 3.26 5.42
CA MET A 143 -3.62 3.54 5.05
C MET A 143 -4.27 4.57 5.97
N SER A 144 -4.22 4.34 7.29
CA SER A 144 -4.81 5.24 8.28
C SER A 144 -4.19 6.63 8.22
N TYR A 145 -2.87 6.72 8.04
CA TYR A 145 -2.20 8.01 7.92
C TYR A 145 -2.67 8.77 6.68
N MET A 146 -2.74 8.10 5.52
CA MET A 146 -3.19 8.74 4.28
C MET A 146 -4.65 9.18 4.38
N GLU A 147 -5.52 8.36 4.95
CA GLU A 147 -6.94 8.68 5.13
C GLU A 147 -7.13 9.84 6.11
N ASP A 148 -6.44 9.84 7.26
CA ASP A 148 -6.64 10.81 8.34
C ASP A 148 -5.89 12.13 8.12
N HIS A 149 -4.71 12.11 7.48
CA HIS A 149 -3.82 13.29 7.39
C HIS A 149 -3.66 13.87 5.96
N VAL A 150 -4.07 13.14 4.93
CA VAL A 150 -4.00 13.63 3.52
C VAL A 150 -5.40 13.80 2.94
N LEU A 151 -6.27 12.80 3.13
CA LEU A 151 -7.58 12.75 2.48
C LEU A 151 -8.71 13.36 3.32
N ALA A 152 -8.56 13.42 4.64
CA ALA A 152 -9.58 13.91 5.56
C ALA A 152 -9.89 15.41 5.36
N TYR A 153 -11.14 15.80 5.61
CA TYR A 153 -11.64 17.18 5.45
C TYR A 153 -10.80 18.24 6.15
N LYS A 154 -10.23 17.90 7.32
CA LYS A 154 -9.41 18.84 8.12
C LYS A 154 -7.91 18.81 7.76
N ALA A 155 -7.51 17.96 6.82
CA ALA A 155 -6.10 17.87 6.42
C ALA A 155 -5.69 19.09 5.58
N PRO A 156 -4.43 19.58 5.73
CA PRO A 156 -3.95 20.75 4.96
C PRO A 156 -4.09 20.59 3.44
N LEU A 157 -3.93 19.39 2.93
CA LEU A 157 -3.99 19.08 1.49
C LEU A 157 -5.41 18.78 0.98
N TYR A 158 -6.42 18.80 1.84
CA TYR A 158 -7.80 18.56 1.43
C TYR A 158 -8.27 19.60 0.39
N GLY A 159 -9.00 19.11 -0.63
CA GLY A 159 -9.56 19.96 -1.71
C GLY A 159 -8.54 20.41 -2.77
N ARG A 160 -7.24 20.06 -2.64
CA ARG A 160 -6.20 20.43 -3.61
C ARG A 160 -5.82 19.31 -4.57
N ARG A 161 -6.18 18.06 -4.23
CA ARG A 161 -5.93 16.92 -5.11
C ARG A 161 -6.85 16.93 -6.32
N THR A 162 -6.31 16.57 -7.46
CA THR A 162 -7.05 16.40 -8.72
C THR A 162 -7.40 14.93 -8.97
N ALA A 163 -6.66 13.99 -8.34
CA ALA A 163 -6.98 12.56 -8.34
C ALA A 163 -6.59 11.89 -7.03
N GLN A 164 -7.31 10.81 -6.71
CA GLN A 164 -6.90 9.88 -5.66
C GLN A 164 -7.16 8.45 -6.12
N MET A 165 -6.21 7.56 -5.84
CA MET A 165 -6.29 6.15 -6.23
C MET A 165 -5.92 5.28 -5.05
N LYS A 166 -6.86 4.42 -4.64
CA LYS A 166 -6.60 3.34 -3.69
C LYS A 166 -6.11 2.14 -4.46
N ILE A 167 -4.83 1.83 -4.34
CA ILE A 167 -4.21 0.70 -5.02
C ILE A 167 -4.54 -0.58 -4.24
N LEU A 168 -5.31 -1.44 -4.88
CA LEU A 168 -5.74 -2.73 -4.34
C LEU A 168 -4.86 -3.87 -4.88
N PRO A 169 -4.88 -5.06 -4.28
CA PRO A 169 -4.36 -6.25 -4.95
C PRO A 169 -4.98 -6.43 -6.35
N PHE A 170 -4.31 -7.13 -7.22
CA PHE A 170 -4.85 -7.52 -8.53
C PHE A 170 -6.15 -8.30 -8.35
N ASP A 171 -7.08 -8.13 -9.25
CA ASP A 171 -8.22 -9.01 -9.37
C ASP A 171 -7.82 -10.36 -10.02
N PHE A 172 -8.79 -11.24 -10.23
CA PHE A 172 -8.51 -12.55 -10.81
C PHE A 172 -7.99 -12.45 -12.25
N GLU A 173 -8.55 -11.54 -13.05
CA GLU A 173 -8.16 -11.34 -14.45
C GLU A 173 -6.72 -10.80 -14.56
N GLU A 174 -6.38 -9.78 -13.79
CA GLU A 174 -5.01 -9.24 -13.71
C GLU A 174 -4.02 -10.30 -13.21
N THR A 175 -4.43 -11.15 -12.25
CA THR A 175 -3.59 -12.24 -11.74
C THR A 175 -3.39 -13.33 -12.78
N CYS A 176 -4.40 -13.65 -13.61
CA CYS A 176 -4.25 -14.57 -14.73
C CYS A 176 -3.23 -14.05 -15.76
N ALA A 177 -3.19 -12.74 -15.99
CA ALA A 177 -2.19 -12.15 -16.90
C ALA A 177 -0.75 -12.24 -16.35
N TYR A 178 -0.59 -12.45 -15.04
CA TYR A 178 0.72 -12.56 -14.38
C TYR A 178 1.40 -13.90 -14.69
N PHE A 179 0.64 -14.99 -14.78
CA PHE A 179 1.14 -16.35 -15.03
C PHE A 179 0.72 -16.83 -16.43
N GLN A 180 1.59 -17.58 -17.10
CA GLN A 180 1.36 -18.03 -18.47
C GLN A 180 1.22 -19.56 -18.61
N LYS A 181 1.63 -20.32 -17.57
CA LYS A 181 1.72 -21.78 -17.66
C LYS A 181 0.78 -22.54 -16.74
N PHE A 182 0.20 -21.89 -15.74
CA PHE A 182 -0.81 -22.55 -14.95
C PHE A 182 -2.05 -22.90 -15.78
N SER A 183 -2.63 -24.07 -15.51
CA SER A 183 -3.98 -24.41 -16.00
C SER A 183 -5.01 -23.45 -15.41
N PRO A 184 -6.20 -23.30 -15.99
CA PRO A 184 -7.28 -22.49 -15.38
C PRO A 184 -7.63 -22.94 -13.95
N GLU A 185 -7.58 -24.26 -13.69
CA GLU A 185 -7.83 -24.86 -12.40
C GLU A 185 -6.73 -24.48 -11.38
N ASP A 186 -5.47 -24.62 -11.78
CA ASP A 186 -4.32 -24.23 -10.94
C ASP A 186 -4.31 -22.74 -10.68
N MET A 187 -4.69 -21.95 -11.68
CA MET A 187 -4.81 -20.50 -11.54
C MET A 187 -5.86 -20.11 -10.49
N ALA A 188 -7.02 -20.79 -10.51
CA ALA A 188 -8.07 -20.56 -9.52
C ALA A 188 -7.59 -20.98 -8.11
N LEU A 189 -6.85 -22.09 -7.99
CA LEU A 189 -6.26 -22.53 -6.72
C LEU A 189 -5.22 -21.52 -6.21
N ILE A 190 -4.25 -21.12 -7.03
CA ILE A 190 -3.22 -20.14 -6.66
C ILE A 190 -3.86 -18.81 -6.23
N TYR A 191 -4.82 -18.29 -7.00
CA TYR A 191 -5.54 -17.08 -6.61
C TYR A 191 -6.32 -17.27 -5.30
N GLY A 192 -6.94 -18.43 -5.10
CA GLY A 192 -7.64 -18.79 -3.85
C GLY A 192 -6.71 -18.84 -2.63
N ILE A 193 -5.41 -19.12 -2.83
CA ILE A 193 -4.39 -19.25 -1.79
C ILE A 193 -3.71 -17.91 -1.52
N VAL A 194 -3.14 -17.25 -2.54
CA VAL A 194 -2.30 -16.05 -2.37
C VAL A 194 -3.00 -14.75 -2.73
N GLY A 195 -4.15 -14.82 -3.41
CA GLY A 195 -4.84 -13.64 -3.93
C GLY A 195 -4.04 -12.95 -5.03
N GLY A 196 -4.32 -11.67 -5.26
CA GLY A 196 -3.67 -10.85 -6.29
C GLY A 196 -2.61 -9.88 -5.76
N THR A 197 -2.04 -10.09 -4.59
CA THR A 197 -0.98 -9.20 -4.08
C THR A 197 0.32 -9.45 -4.83
N PRO A 198 0.87 -8.47 -5.60
CA PRO A 198 2.02 -8.69 -6.47
C PRO A 198 3.22 -9.32 -5.77
N GLN A 199 3.53 -8.89 -4.54
CA GLN A 199 4.66 -9.44 -3.76
C GLN A 199 4.49 -10.93 -3.46
N TYR A 200 3.26 -11.43 -3.32
CA TYR A 200 2.98 -12.85 -3.08
C TYR A 200 3.02 -13.64 -4.39
N LEU A 201 2.55 -13.04 -5.49
CA LEU A 201 2.61 -13.66 -6.82
C LEU A 201 4.05 -13.90 -7.26
N LEU A 202 4.98 -12.99 -6.90
CA LEU A 202 6.42 -13.15 -7.16
C LEU A 202 7.04 -14.38 -6.50
N GLN A 203 6.41 -14.95 -5.49
CA GLN A 203 6.90 -16.16 -4.80
C GLN A 203 6.36 -17.45 -5.40
N MET A 204 5.45 -17.34 -6.38
CA MET A 204 4.87 -18.49 -7.05
C MET A 204 5.57 -18.75 -8.38
N ASP A 205 5.75 -20.01 -8.72
CA ASP A 205 6.37 -20.46 -9.98
C ASP A 205 5.34 -21.29 -10.79
N ASP A 206 4.98 -20.80 -11.97
CA ASP A 206 4.02 -21.44 -12.86
C ASP A 206 4.61 -22.64 -13.66
N ARG A 207 5.85 -23.02 -13.37
CA ARG A 207 6.55 -24.18 -13.96
C ARG A 207 6.45 -25.44 -13.10
N ILE A 208 5.99 -25.29 -11.86
CA ILE A 208 5.82 -26.39 -10.90
C ILE A 208 4.37 -26.48 -10.46
N SER A 209 3.97 -27.60 -9.85
CA SER A 209 2.59 -27.79 -9.37
C SER A 209 2.20 -26.83 -8.23
N VAL A 210 0.89 -26.70 -8.01
CA VAL A 210 0.36 -25.91 -6.88
C VAL A 210 0.84 -26.46 -5.54
N GLU A 211 0.87 -27.80 -5.38
CA GLU A 211 1.37 -28.47 -4.18
C GLU A 211 2.83 -28.15 -3.92
N GLU A 212 3.66 -28.13 -4.96
CA GLU A 212 5.07 -27.82 -4.85
C GLU A 212 5.30 -26.34 -4.51
N ASN A 213 4.50 -25.45 -5.06
CA ASN A 213 4.47 -24.04 -4.65
C ASN A 213 4.14 -23.89 -3.16
N ILE A 214 3.12 -24.59 -2.66
CA ILE A 214 2.75 -24.57 -1.23
C ILE A 214 3.90 -25.08 -0.36
N LYS A 215 4.53 -26.20 -0.75
CA LYS A 215 5.66 -26.76 -0.01
C LYS A 215 6.83 -25.79 0.07
N ASN A 216 7.16 -25.14 -1.05
CA ASN A 216 8.31 -24.23 -1.15
C ASN A 216 8.08 -22.89 -0.46
N THR A 217 6.83 -22.53 -0.18
CA THR A 217 6.46 -21.22 0.41
C THR A 217 5.86 -21.36 1.80
N PHE A 218 4.64 -21.83 1.93
CA PHE A 218 3.89 -21.89 3.20
C PHE A 218 4.41 -22.95 4.18
N LEU A 219 4.97 -24.03 3.66
CA LEU A 219 5.50 -25.14 4.47
C LEU A 219 7.02 -25.11 4.61
N ASN A 220 7.67 -24.06 4.13
CA ASN A 220 9.11 -23.87 4.24
C ASN A 220 9.43 -22.71 5.20
N PRO A 221 9.97 -22.99 6.40
CA PRO A 221 10.31 -21.94 7.37
C PRO A 221 11.33 -20.90 6.86
N SER A 222 12.10 -21.23 5.81
CA SER A 222 13.04 -20.30 5.18
C SER A 222 12.39 -19.39 4.13
N SER A 223 11.12 -19.61 3.78
CA SER A 223 10.39 -18.77 2.84
C SER A 223 9.92 -17.48 3.49
N SER A 224 9.97 -16.38 2.73
CA SER A 224 9.42 -15.08 3.15
C SER A 224 7.91 -15.09 3.38
N ILE A 225 7.17 -16.03 2.78
CA ILE A 225 5.72 -16.18 2.96
C ILE A 225 5.37 -16.85 4.28
N TYR A 226 6.26 -17.68 4.83
CA TYR A 226 5.98 -18.48 6.02
C TYR A 226 5.54 -17.64 7.23
N GLU A 227 6.20 -16.52 7.49
CA GLU A 227 5.88 -15.60 8.60
C GLU A 227 5.23 -14.29 8.13
N GLU A 228 4.89 -14.22 6.85
CA GLU A 228 4.44 -12.98 6.22
C GLU A 228 3.24 -12.30 6.90
N PRO A 229 2.14 -13.00 7.28
CA PRO A 229 1.01 -12.35 7.92
C PRO A 229 1.36 -11.69 9.24
N GLU A 230 2.19 -12.34 10.05
CA GLU A 230 2.66 -11.77 11.32
C GLU A 230 3.58 -10.56 11.09
N ASN A 231 4.49 -10.67 10.12
CA ASN A 231 5.43 -9.61 9.79
C ASN A 231 4.71 -8.39 9.21
N LEU A 232 3.68 -8.60 8.38
CA LEU A 232 2.85 -7.51 7.88
C LEU A 232 2.12 -6.80 9.04
N LEU A 233 1.50 -7.54 9.94
CA LEU A 233 0.82 -6.95 11.09
C LEU A 233 1.77 -6.15 11.98
N LYS A 234 2.97 -6.67 12.27
CA LYS A 234 3.99 -5.95 13.06
C LYS A 234 4.37 -4.60 12.41
N GLN A 235 4.32 -4.50 11.08
CA GLN A 235 4.64 -3.28 10.34
C GLN A 235 3.46 -2.29 10.27
N GLU A 236 2.22 -2.79 10.30
CA GLU A 236 1.02 -1.96 10.10
C GLU A 236 0.35 -1.53 11.42
N VAL A 237 0.55 -2.28 12.51
CA VAL A 237 -0.16 -2.03 13.77
C VAL A 237 0.77 -2.07 14.99
N ARG A 238 0.40 -1.32 16.05
CA ARG A 238 1.22 -1.20 17.27
C ARG A 238 1.11 -2.42 18.21
N GLU A 239 -0.04 -3.06 18.24
CA GLU A 239 -0.36 -4.17 19.16
C GLU A 239 -0.79 -5.40 18.38
N PRO A 240 0.13 -6.10 17.68
CA PRO A 240 -0.23 -7.17 16.75
C PRO A 240 -0.90 -8.38 17.41
N ALA A 241 -0.67 -8.62 18.69
CA ALA A 241 -1.20 -9.81 19.40
C ALA A 241 -2.74 -9.89 19.35
N LEU A 242 -3.44 -8.78 19.65
CA LEU A 242 -4.90 -8.76 19.62
C LEU A 242 -5.45 -8.83 18.18
N TYR A 243 -4.75 -8.22 17.22
CA TYR A 243 -5.10 -8.38 15.80
C TYR A 243 -4.98 -9.85 15.36
N ASN A 244 -3.89 -10.54 15.75
CA ASN A 244 -3.72 -11.97 15.50
C ASN A 244 -4.86 -12.80 16.11
N ALA A 245 -5.23 -12.54 17.37
CA ALA A 245 -6.32 -13.24 18.03
C ALA A 245 -7.66 -13.06 17.29
N ILE A 246 -7.97 -11.85 16.85
CA ILE A 246 -9.20 -11.56 16.10
C ILE A 246 -9.19 -12.26 14.73
N ILE A 247 -8.08 -12.19 13.99
CA ILE A 247 -7.97 -12.86 12.68
C ILE A 247 -8.11 -14.38 12.85
N THR A 248 -7.44 -14.96 13.86
CA THR A 248 -7.56 -16.39 14.19
C THR A 248 -9.01 -16.78 14.52
N ALA A 249 -9.71 -15.97 15.31
CA ALA A 249 -11.12 -16.21 15.63
C ALA A 249 -11.99 -16.24 14.36
N VAL A 250 -11.78 -15.27 13.45
CA VAL A 250 -12.52 -15.21 12.17
C VAL A 250 -12.14 -16.38 11.25
N ALA A 251 -10.86 -16.71 11.14
CA ALA A 251 -10.35 -17.83 10.34
C ALA A 251 -10.92 -19.18 10.84
N SER A 252 -11.14 -19.29 12.16
CA SER A 252 -11.76 -20.47 12.79
C SER A 252 -13.30 -20.45 12.75
N GLY A 253 -13.91 -19.57 11.96
CA GLY A 253 -15.35 -19.55 11.67
C GLY A 253 -16.20 -18.61 12.53
N ALA A 254 -15.63 -17.83 13.48
CA ALA A 254 -16.39 -16.80 14.17
C ALA A 254 -16.69 -15.67 13.18
N SER A 255 -17.96 -15.45 12.88
CA SER A 255 -18.39 -14.48 11.88
C SER A 255 -19.18 -13.31 12.44
N HIS A 256 -19.82 -13.50 13.58
CA HIS A 256 -20.56 -12.43 14.27
C HIS A 256 -19.72 -11.77 15.35
N MET A 257 -19.98 -10.48 15.61
CA MET A 257 -19.26 -9.70 16.61
C MET A 257 -19.23 -10.38 17.99
N ALA A 258 -20.34 -10.93 18.43
CA ALA A 258 -20.44 -11.61 19.74
C ALA A 258 -19.57 -12.88 19.79
N GLU A 259 -19.52 -13.66 18.70
CA GLU A 259 -18.69 -14.86 18.60
C GLU A 259 -17.21 -14.50 18.63
N ILE A 260 -16.81 -13.44 17.88
CA ILE A 260 -15.44 -12.95 17.84
C ILE A 260 -15.03 -12.47 19.25
N SER A 261 -15.83 -11.61 19.89
CA SER A 261 -15.61 -11.10 21.22
C SER A 261 -15.44 -12.22 22.25
N THR A 262 -16.31 -13.24 22.21
CA THR A 262 -16.23 -14.40 23.12
C THR A 262 -14.97 -15.22 22.88
N LYS A 263 -14.60 -15.49 21.62
CA LYS A 263 -13.39 -16.29 21.29
C LYS A 263 -12.11 -15.57 21.66
N VAL A 264 -12.07 -14.26 21.50
CA VAL A 264 -10.90 -13.42 21.79
C VAL A 264 -10.77 -13.14 23.28
N GLY A 265 -11.88 -13.17 24.02
CA GLY A 265 -11.93 -12.84 25.45
C GLY A 265 -11.91 -11.33 25.75
N GLU A 266 -12.33 -10.52 24.77
CA GLU A 266 -12.31 -9.05 24.84
C GLU A 266 -13.72 -8.47 24.69
N GLU A 267 -13.92 -7.23 25.16
CA GLU A 267 -15.19 -6.55 24.98
C GLU A 267 -15.50 -6.26 23.50
N THR A 268 -16.78 -6.28 23.16
CA THR A 268 -17.28 -5.97 21.80
C THR A 268 -16.82 -4.60 21.30
N SER A 269 -16.71 -3.61 22.17
CA SER A 269 -16.21 -2.26 21.86
C SER A 269 -14.76 -2.27 21.41
N VAL A 270 -13.92 -3.06 22.07
CA VAL A 270 -12.51 -3.27 21.73
C VAL A 270 -12.41 -3.98 20.38
N CYS A 271 -13.07 -5.13 20.24
CA CYS A 271 -13.07 -5.90 18.98
C CYS A 271 -13.54 -5.05 17.79
N THR A 272 -14.55 -4.19 17.97
CA THR A 272 -15.06 -3.29 16.93
C THR A 272 -13.97 -2.36 16.39
N ARG A 273 -13.17 -1.77 17.27
CA ARG A 273 -12.06 -0.87 16.89
C ARG A 273 -10.99 -1.61 16.07
N TYR A 274 -10.60 -2.79 16.51
CA TYR A 274 -9.58 -3.60 15.83
C TYR A 274 -10.10 -4.13 14.47
N LEU A 275 -11.35 -4.59 14.41
CA LEU A 275 -11.97 -5.00 13.15
C LEU A 275 -12.08 -3.84 12.16
N LYS A 276 -12.40 -2.62 12.60
CA LYS A 276 -12.40 -1.44 11.74
C LYS A 276 -11.04 -1.22 11.09
N ASN A 277 -9.95 -1.36 11.85
CA ASN A 277 -8.60 -1.24 11.30
C ASN A 277 -8.28 -2.37 10.32
N LEU A 278 -8.63 -3.62 10.65
CA LEU A 278 -8.45 -4.77 9.74
C LEU A 278 -9.23 -4.62 8.43
N ILE A 279 -10.41 -4.01 8.48
CA ILE A 279 -11.20 -3.67 7.29
C ILE A 279 -10.47 -2.57 6.48
N GLY A 280 -9.96 -1.54 7.15
CA GLY A 280 -9.14 -0.51 6.52
C GLY A 280 -7.94 -1.08 5.78
N LEU A 281 -7.25 -2.05 6.39
CA LEU A 281 -6.11 -2.78 5.80
C LEU A 281 -6.53 -3.77 4.70
N GLY A 282 -7.82 -4.03 4.50
CA GLY A 282 -8.32 -5.01 3.52
C GLY A 282 -8.05 -6.47 3.91
N ILE A 283 -7.73 -6.74 5.18
CA ILE A 283 -7.52 -8.11 5.69
C ILE A 283 -8.87 -8.77 6.01
N VAL A 284 -9.80 -8.01 6.57
CA VAL A 284 -11.17 -8.43 6.89
C VAL A 284 -12.15 -7.59 6.07
N ARG A 285 -13.29 -8.16 5.72
CA ARG A 285 -14.43 -7.39 5.21
C ARG A 285 -15.68 -7.71 6.03
N LYS A 286 -16.58 -6.73 6.07
CA LYS A 286 -17.90 -6.88 6.67
C LYS A 286 -18.90 -7.11 5.55
N GLU A 287 -19.57 -8.23 5.55
CA GLU A 287 -20.64 -8.58 4.61
C GLU A 287 -21.99 -8.30 5.25
N THR A 288 -22.84 -7.60 4.53
CA THR A 288 -24.21 -7.28 4.96
C THR A 288 -25.19 -7.87 3.94
N PRO A 289 -26.32 -8.46 4.36
CA PRO A 289 -27.31 -8.98 3.43
C PRO A 289 -27.76 -7.90 2.44
N TYR A 290 -27.97 -8.30 1.19
CA TYR A 290 -28.39 -7.39 0.12
C TYR A 290 -29.71 -6.67 0.50
N GLY A 291 -29.72 -5.35 0.34
CA GLY A 291 -30.89 -4.51 0.66
C GLY A 291 -31.06 -4.16 2.14
N GLU A 292 -30.24 -4.68 3.04
CA GLU A 292 -30.28 -4.32 4.46
C GLU A 292 -29.22 -3.26 4.77
N LYS A 293 -29.55 -2.29 5.65
CA LYS A 293 -28.56 -1.44 6.30
C LYS A 293 -27.72 -2.30 7.25
N GLU A 294 -26.52 -1.80 7.65
CA GLU A 294 -25.69 -2.45 8.67
C GLU A 294 -26.55 -2.98 9.83
N SER A 295 -26.63 -4.29 9.97
CA SER A 295 -27.52 -4.96 10.91
C SER A 295 -26.74 -5.94 11.78
N ARG A 296 -27.40 -6.47 12.81
CA ARG A 296 -26.88 -7.59 13.61
C ARG A 296 -26.60 -8.87 12.78
N LYS A 297 -27.10 -8.92 11.54
CA LYS A 297 -26.90 -10.03 10.59
C LYS A 297 -25.61 -9.88 9.76
N SER A 298 -24.87 -8.78 9.90
CA SER A 298 -23.59 -8.60 9.21
C SER A 298 -22.55 -9.60 9.69
N LEU A 299 -21.79 -10.13 8.75
CA LEU A 299 -20.74 -11.11 8.99
C LEU A 299 -19.35 -10.50 8.74
N TYR A 300 -18.38 -10.92 9.53
CA TYR A 300 -16.98 -10.61 9.31
C TYR A 300 -16.29 -11.83 8.68
N VAL A 301 -15.61 -11.61 7.55
CA VAL A 301 -14.87 -12.65 6.83
C VAL A 301 -13.48 -12.17 6.48
N ILE A 302 -12.51 -13.07 6.39
CA ILE A 302 -11.16 -12.71 5.93
C ILE A 302 -11.24 -12.46 4.42
N ALA A 303 -10.93 -11.22 4.03
CA ALA A 303 -10.94 -10.78 2.64
C ALA A 303 -9.65 -11.13 1.90
N ASP A 304 -8.52 -11.08 2.60
CA ASP A 304 -7.23 -11.44 2.04
C ASP A 304 -7.06 -12.96 1.95
N HIS A 305 -6.83 -13.46 0.74
CA HIS A 305 -6.77 -14.91 0.48
C HIS A 305 -5.57 -15.55 1.18
N MET A 306 -4.40 -14.89 1.14
CA MET A 306 -3.20 -15.42 1.77
C MET A 306 -3.33 -15.46 3.29
N PHE A 307 -3.89 -14.43 3.92
CA PHE A 307 -4.21 -14.43 5.34
C PHE A 307 -5.21 -15.55 5.67
N ARG A 308 -6.27 -15.72 4.86
CA ARG A 308 -7.26 -16.78 5.05
C ARG A 308 -6.62 -18.16 5.02
N PHE A 309 -5.78 -18.44 4.01
CA PHE A 309 -5.07 -19.70 3.89
C PHE A 309 -4.12 -19.93 5.07
N TRP A 310 -3.26 -18.93 5.35
CA TRP A 310 -2.24 -19.03 6.38
C TRP A 310 -2.84 -19.25 7.77
N TYR A 311 -3.79 -18.41 8.22
CA TYR A 311 -4.39 -18.54 9.56
C TYR A 311 -5.23 -19.80 9.73
N ARG A 312 -5.69 -20.41 8.64
CA ARG A 312 -6.45 -21.65 8.70
C ARG A 312 -5.57 -22.89 8.79
N PHE A 313 -4.39 -22.86 8.17
CA PHE A 313 -3.61 -24.09 7.96
C PHE A 313 -2.22 -24.07 8.60
N ILE A 314 -1.57 -22.92 8.78
CA ILE A 314 -0.18 -22.88 9.19
C ILE A 314 0.01 -22.90 10.71
N PRO A 315 -0.65 -22.05 11.54
CA PRO A 315 -0.39 -21.98 12.97
C PRO A 315 -0.59 -23.32 13.70
N ASP A 316 -1.68 -24.02 13.40
CA ASP A 316 -2.02 -25.30 14.04
C ASP A 316 -1.08 -26.44 13.64
N ASN A 317 -0.35 -26.29 12.53
CA ASN A 317 0.58 -27.30 12.00
C ASN A 317 2.07 -26.91 12.16
N ASN A 318 2.38 -25.81 12.80
CA ASN A 318 3.76 -25.31 12.95
C ASN A 318 4.73 -26.36 13.50
N SER A 319 4.33 -27.18 14.45
CA SER A 319 5.17 -28.25 15.02
C SER A 319 5.53 -29.35 14.02
N ILE A 320 4.64 -29.63 13.06
CA ILE A 320 4.85 -30.63 12.00
C ILE A 320 5.70 -30.02 10.90
N ILE A 321 5.39 -28.79 10.49
CA ILE A 321 6.11 -28.05 9.46
C ILE A 321 7.58 -27.84 9.86
N SER A 322 7.84 -27.41 11.09
CA SER A 322 9.20 -27.16 11.59
C SER A 322 10.09 -28.42 11.64
N ARG A 323 9.48 -29.62 11.68
CA ARG A 323 10.17 -30.91 11.62
C ARG A 323 10.36 -31.44 10.20
N GLY A 324 9.86 -30.69 9.18
CA GLY A 324 9.91 -31.14 7.78
C GLY A 324 9.02 -32.35 7.48
N ALA A 325 7.96 -32.57 8.27
CA ALA A 325 7.06 -33.72 8.15
C ALA A 325 5.67 -33.32 7.58
N ALA A 326 5.56 -32.14 6.97
CA ALA A 326 4.33 -31.62 6.36
C ALA A 326 4.21 -32.00 4.88
#